data_77a1de0636bedd7d2dfd1b9a40a8555f
#
_entry.id   77a1de0636bedd7d2dfd1b9a40a8555f
#
_cell.length_a   1.000
_cell.length_b   1.000
_cell.length_c   1.000
_cell.angle_alpha   90.00
_cell.angle_beta   90.00
_cell.angle_gamma   90.00
#
_symmetry.space_group_name_H-M   'P 1'
#
loop_
_entity.id
_entity.type
_entity.pdbx_description
1 polymer ?
#
loop_
_entity_poly.entity_id
_entity_poly.type
_entity_poly.pdbx_seq_one_letter_code
_entity_poly.pdbx_strand_id
1 'polypeptide(L)'
;WMEQIREWQRNDYHPKDSFTELKPHQIINEICEQAGPEAVYVTDVGQHQMWAAQYLHHTKSRGFLTSGGLGTMGFGYGAAIGAQVALGNDHRVIMLTGDGSFHMNLNEGCTAVSYELPIITVIFDNQVLGMVRQWQTSFYGKRYSNTDPQRRTDFVKLAEAFGAKGYRATNIAEFKAAFADAMKQKGPSW
;
A
#
# COMPACT_ATOMS: atom_id res chain seq x y z
N TRP A 1 4.96 -10.23 30.57
CA TRP A 1 4.61 -9.27 29.54
C TRP A 1 4.37 -9.94 28.20
N MET A 2 5.33 -10.69 27.66
CA MET A 2 5.18 -11.36 26.35
C MET A 2 4.06 -12.40 26.32
N GLU A 3 3.81 -13.14 27.42
CA GLU A 3 2.66 -14.05 27.51
C GLU A 3 1.33 -13.32 27.44
N GLN A 4 1.21 -12.20 28.12
CA GLN A 4 0.01 -11.36 28.08
C GLN A 4 -0.25 -10.80 26.68
N ILE A 5 0.80 -10.33 25.97
CA ILE A 5 0.69 -9.88 24.58
C ILE A 5 0.19 -11.03 23.68
N ARG A 6 0.76 -12.24 23.83
CA ARG A 6 0.33 -13.41 23.04
C ARG A 6 -1.11 -13.83 23.35
N GLU A 7 -1.54 -13.66 24.59
CA GLU A 7 -2.94 -13.90 24.97
C GLU A 7 -3.87 -12.90 24.30
N TRP A 8 -3.53 -11.62 24.32
CA TRP A 8 -4.31 -10.58 23.63
C TRP A 8 -4.38 -10.84 22.12
N GLN A 9 -3.25 -11.18 21.50
CA GLN A 9 -3.20 -11.51 20.06
C GLN A 9 -4.09 -12.72 19.70
N ARG A 10 -4.17 -13.73 20.56
CA ARG A 10 -5.07 -14.88 20.33
C ARG A 10 -6.54 -14.52 20.43
N ASN A 11 -6.88 -13.52 21.24
CA ASN A 11 -8.23 -13.06 21.50
C ASN A 11 -8.65 -11.86 20.65
N ASP A 12 -7.77 -11.40 19.78
CA ASP A 12 -8.03 -10.26 18.89
C ASP A 12 -8.98 -10.64 17.74
N TYR A 13 -9.52 -9.61 17.11
CA TYR A 13 -10.37 -9.80 15.95
C TYR A 13 -9.57 -10.30 14.74
N HIS A 14 -9.95 -11.45 14.25
CA HIS A 14 -9.41 -12.02 13.01
C HIS A 14 -10.41 -11.82 11.88
N PRO A 15 -10.10 -10.96 10.89
CA PRO A 15 -11.01 -10.72 9.77
C PRO A 15 -11.16 -11.99 8.93
N LYS A 16 -12.38 -12.22 8.43
CA LYS A 16 -12.66 -13.37 7.57
C LYS A 16 -12.17 -13.11 6.14
N ASP A 17 -11.57 -14.11 5.54
CA ASP A 17 -11.18 -14.10 4.14
C ASP A 17 -12.41 -14.04 3.20
N SER A 18 -12.19 -13.50 2.02
CA SER A 18 -13.16 -13.48 0.93
C SER A 18 -12.51 -13.98 -0.34
N PHE A 19 -13.27 -14.74 -1.13
CA PHE A 19 -12.83 -15.22 -2.46
C PHE A 19 -13.37 -14.33 -3.59
N THR A 20 -14.37 -13.51 -3.28
CA THR A 20 -15.06 -12.65 -4.28
C THR A 20 -14.69 -11.18 -4.17
N GLU A 21 -14.16 -10.77 -3.03
CA GLU A 21 -13.77 -9.39 -2.76
C GLU A 21 -12.34 -9.34 -2.24
N LEU A 22 -11.61 -8.29 -2.59
CA LEU A 22 -10.30 -8.01 -1.99
C LEU A 22 -10.48 -7.46 -0.57
N LYS A 23 -9.91 -8.15 0.40
CA LYS A 23 -9.83 -7.66 1.77
C LYS A 23 -8.41 -7.19 2.08
N PRO A 24 -8.23 -6.05 2.78
CA PRO A 24 -6.91 -5.47 3.02
C PRO A 24 -5.91 -6.42 3.68
N HIS A 25 -6.36 -7.22 4.67
CA HIS A 25 -5.50 -8.20 5.34
C HIS A 25 -5.01 -9.29 4.39
N GLN A 26 -5.86 -9.79 3.46
CA GLN A 26 -5.47 -10.79 2.48
C GLN A 26 -4.41 -10.24 1.50
N ILE A 27 -4.60 -9.00 1.04
CA ILE A 27 -3.62 -8.31 0.18
C ILE A 27 -2.28 -8.21 0.90
N ILE A 28 -2.27 -7.72 2.14
CA ILE A 28 -1.05 -7.46 2.89
C ILE A 28 -0.34 -8.77 3.27
N ASN A 29 -1.07 -9.80 3.68
CA ASN A 29 -0.50 -11.11 3.96
C ASN A 29 0.15 -11.71 2.70
N GLU A 30 -0.51 -11.60 1.55
CA GLU A 30 0.03 -12.07 0.28
C GLU A 30 1.30 -11.31 -0.13
N ILE A 31 1.34 -10.00 0.09
CA ILE A 31 2.54 -9.20 -0.12
C ILE A 31 3.69 -9.72 0.74
N CYS A 32 3.45 -9.96 2.02
CA CYS A 32 4.48 -10.48 2.94
C CYS A 32 4.99 -11.86 2.52
N GLU A 33 4.08 -12.73 2.07
CA GLU A 33 4.42 -14.09 1.64
C GLU A 33 5.34 -14.07 0.41
N GLN A 34 5.01 -13.27 -0.60
CA GLN A 34 5.77 -13.21 -1.84
C GLN A 34 7.04 -12.37 -1.77
N ALA A 35 7.01 -11.28 -1.02
CA ALA A 35 8.13 -10.34 -0.92
C ALA A 35 9.28 -10.86 -0.03
N GLY A 36 8.94 -11.72 0.92
CA GLY A 36 9.91 -12.31 1.85
C GLY A 36 10.42 -11.34 2.92
N PRO A 37 11.32 -11.81 3.79
CA PRO A 37 11.70 -11.09 5.01
C PRO A 37 12.61 -9.87 4.78
N GLU A 38 13.24 -9.76 3.62
CA GLU A 38 14.17 -8.67 3.29
C GLU A 38 13.50 -7.46 2.64
N ALA A 39 12.21 -7.54 2.32
CA ALA A 39 11.47 -6.45 1.71
C ALA A 39 11.36 -5.24 2.65
N VAL A 40 11.41 -4.05 2.07
CA VAL A 40 11.17 -2.80 2.78
C VAL A 40 9.81 -2.25 2.35
N TYR A 41 9.01 -1.95 3.34
CA TYR A 41 7.65 -1.45 3.15
C TYR A 41 7.58 0.04 3.41
N VAL A 42 6.96 0.76 2.51
CA VAL A 42 6.69 2.18 2.64
C VAL A 42 5.20 2.39 2.61
N THR A 43 4.64 3.17 3.50
CA THR A 43 3.22 3.53 3.40
C THR A 43 3.04 5.01 3.15
N ASP A 44 2.04 5.33 2.37
CA ASP A 44 1.41 6.62 2.40
C ASP A 44 0.43 6.71 3.58
N VAL A 45 -0.38 7.75 3.67
CA VAL A 45 -1.25 8.03 4.81
C VAL A 45 -2.72 7.82 4.47
N GLY A 46 -3.39 7.00 5.29
CA GLY A 46 -4.79 6.63 5.16
C GLY A 46 -5.12 5.30 5.83
N GLN A 47 -6.27 4.70 5.52
CA GLN A 47 -6.63 3.38 6.06
C GLN A 47 -5.60 2.30 5.70
N HIS A 48 -5.02 2.35 4.49
CA HIS A 48 -3.95 1.44 4.06
C HIS A 48 -2.74 1.47 5.00
N GLN A 49 -2.41 2.64 5.57
CA GLN A 49 -1.35 2.77 6.58
C GLN A 49 -1.71 2.02 7.86
N MET A 50 -2.96 2.15 8.32
CA MET A 50 -3.45 1.45 9.51
C MET A 50 -3.44 -0.07 9.29
N TRP A 51 -3.92 -0.54 8.13
CA TRP A 51 -3.90 -1.95 7.78
C TRP A 51 -2.47 -2.49 7.64
N ALA A 52 -1.57 -1.71 7.03
CA ALA A 52 -0.16 -2.07 6.97
C ALA A 52 0.46 -2.24 8.36
N ALA A 53 0.20 -1.30 9.27
CA ALA A 53 0.69 -1.40 10.64
C ALA A 53 0.13 -2.61 11.41
N GLN A 54 -1.08 -3.08 11.06
CA GLN A 54 -1.71 -4.24 11.70
C GLN A 54 -1.26 -5.58 11.11
N TYR A 55 -1.08 -5.67 9.79
CA TYR A 55 -0.95 -6.95 9.10
C TYR A 55 0.42 -7.19 8.44
N LEU A 56 1.29 -6.18 8.33
CA LEU A 56 2.64 -6.42 7.81
C LEU A 56 3.49 -7.21 8.81
N HIS A 57 4.11 -8.25 8.32
CA HIS A 57 5.11 -9.03 9.05
C HIS A 57 6.51 -8.59 8.60
N HIS A 58 7.08 -7.60 9.28
CA HIS A 58 8.44 -7.16 9.03
C HIS A 58 9.32 -7.53 10.22
N THR A 59 10.46 -8.11 9.94
CA THR A 59 11.42 -8.57 10.97
C THR A 59 12.67 -7.69 11.03
N LYS A 60 12.88 -6.88 10.00
CA LYS A 60 14.06 -6.05 9.84
C LYS A 60 13.88 -4.68 10.50
N SER A 61 14.85 -4.24 11.26
CA SER A 61 14.90 -2.86 11.76
C SER A 61 14.91 -1.89 10.56
N ARG A 62 14.08 -0.84 10.65
CA ARG A 62 13.87 0.13 9.56
C ARG A 62 13.25 -0.46 8.29
N GLY A 63 12.62 -1.63 8.38
CA GLY A 63 11.89 -2.27 7.28
C GLY A 63 10.50 -1.70 7.01
N PHE A 64 10.03 -0.76 7.85
CA PHE A 64 8.73 -0.10 7.71
C PHE A 64 8.88 1.42 7.83
N LEU A 65 8.63 2.12 6.73
CA LEU A 65 8.78 3.56 6.60
C LEU A 65 7.41 4.22 6.43
N THR A 66 7.06 5.12 7.31
CA THR A 66 5.75 5.76 7.30
C THR A 66 5.79 7.16 7.92
N SER A 67 4.92 8.06 7.48
CA SER A 67 4.69 9.36 8.12
C SER A 67 3.80 9.18 9.36
N GLY A 68 4.36 8.57 10.42
CA GLY A 68 3.64 8.26 11.65
C GLY A 68 3.45 9.44 12.60
N GLY A 69 4.19 10.52 12.42
CA GLY A 69 4.09 11.74 13.24
C GLY A 69 3.06 12.72 12.67
N LEU A 70 3.38 13.35 11.56
CA LEU A 70 2.51 14.36 10.93
C LEU A 70 1.39 13.79 10.09
N GLY A 71 1.47 12.53 9.65
CA GLY A 71 0.46 11.92 8.81
C GLY A 71 0.32 12.60 7.46
N THR A 72 1.43 12.86 6.79
CA THR A 72 1.47 13.61 5.54
C THR A 72 1.06 12.75 4.36
N MET A 73 -0.12 12.98 3.79
CA MET A 73 -0.54 12.37 2.53
C MET A 73 0.38 12.82 1.38
N GLY A 74 0.79 11.88 0.53
CA GLY A 74 1.77 12.11 -0.54
C GLY A 74 3.23 11.85 -0.14
N PHE A 75 3.50 11.50 1.13
CA PHE A 75 4.84 11.12 1.62
C PHE A 75 5.39 9.87 0.94
N GLY A 76 4.52 8.90 0.64
CA GLY A 76 4.92 7.52 0.36
C GLY A 76 5.81 7.38 -0.86
N TYR A 77 5.49 8.01 -1.98
CA TYR A 77 6.23 7.76 -3.22
C TYR A 77 7.66 8.32 -3.16
N GLY A 78 7.83 9.55 -2.67
CA GLY A 78 9.17 10.11 -2.47
C GLY A 78 10.01 9.30 -1.48
N ALA A 79 9.39 8.81 -0.39
CA ALA A 79 10.05 7.94 0.57
C ALA A 79 10.44 6.57 -0.04
N ALA A 80 9.59 6.00 -0.90
CA ALA A 80 9.87 4.74 -1.61
C ALA A 80 11.05 4.90 -2.59
N ILE A 81 11.10 6.01 -3.32
CA ILE A 81 12.24 6.36 -4.19
C ILE A 81 13.51 6.46 -3.37
N GLY A 82 13.50 7.23 -2.27
CA GLY A 82 14.65 7.38 -1.40
C GLY A 82 15.13 6.05 -0.81
N ALA A 83 14.20 5.20 -0.38
CA ALA A 83 14.52 3.86 0.13
C ALA A 83 15.13 2.96 -0.95
N GLN A 84 14.55 2.94 -2.16
CA GLN A 84 15.06 2.12 -3.26
C GLN A 84 16.45 2.55 -3.71
N VAL A 85 16.69 3.85 -3.79
CA VAL A 85 18.03 4.38 -4.13
C VAL A 85 19.06 4.02 -3.06
N ALA A 86 18.69 4.09 -1.79
CA ALA A 86 19.61 3.77 -0.68
C ALA A 86 19.92 2.26 -0.59
N LEU A 87 18.97 1.40 -0.97
CA LEU A 87 19.12 -0.05 -0.88
C LEU A 87 19.71 -0.69 -2.14
N GLY A 88 19.64 -0.01 -3.28
CA GLY A 88 19.99 -0.57 -4.58
C GLY A 88 18.91 -1.51 -5.13
N ASN A 89 19.11 -2.00 -6.35
CA ASN A 89 18.11 -2.78 -7.09
C ASN A 89 18.02 -4.26 -6.67
N ASP A 90 18.91 -4.73 -5.82
CA ASP A 90 18.89 -6.10 -5.27
C ASP A 90 17.82 -6.27 -4.17
N HIS A 91 17.30 -5.16 -3.64
CA HIS A 91 16.24 -5.14 -2.66
C HIS A 91 14.92 -4.69 -3.27
N ARG A 92 13.81 -5.15 -2.71
CA ARG A 92 12.48 -4.72 -3.12
C ARG A 92 11.91 -3.72 -2.13
N VAL A 93 11.50 -2.58 -2.66
CA VAL A 93 10.69 -1.60 -1.92
C VAL A 93 9.25 -1.73 -2.39
N ILE A 94 8.35 -1.95 -1.45
CA ILE A 94 6.92 -2.08 -1.70
C ILE A 94 6.21 -0.92 -1.02
N MET A 95 5.58 -0.09 -1.83
CA MET A 95 4.79 1.03 -1.36
C MET A 95 3.31 0.64 -1.28
N LEU A 96 2.70 0.87 -0.13
CA LEU A 96 1.26 0.73 0.05
C LEU A 96 0.63 2.13 0.14
N THR A 97 -0.31 2.41 -0.74
CA THR A 97 -0.98 3.72 -0.78
C THR A 97 -2.48 3.57 -1.03
N GLY A 98 -3.24 4.60 -0.75
CA GLY A 98 -4.62 4.72 -1.20
C GLY A 98 -4.71 5.63 -2.42
N ASP A 99 -5.79 5.52 -3.19
CA ASP A 99 -6.07 6.37 -4.35
C ASP A 99 -5.97 7.86 -4.03
N GLY A 100 -6.47 8.27 -2.86
CA GLY A 100 -6.43 9.66 -2.42
C GLY A 100 -5.03 10.20 -2.17
N SER A 101 -4.21 9.48 -1.41
CA SER A 101 -2.83 9.85 -1.11
C SER A 101 -1.94 9.80 -2.35
N PHE A 102 -2.11 8.77 -3.19
CA PHE A 102 -1.33 8.61 -4.41
C PHE A 102 -1.47 9.80 -5.36
N HIS A 103 -2.68 10.35 -5.48
CA HIS A 103 -2.91 11.55 -6.30
C HIS A 103 -2.13 12.79 -5.84
N MET A 104 -1.66 12.84 -4.61
CA MET A 104 -0.96 14.01 -4.09
C MET A 104 0.50 14.10 -4.57
N ASN A 105 1.10 12.97 -4.96
CA ASN A 105 2.49 12.94 -5.40
C ASN A 105 2.78 11.91 -6.52
N LEU A 106 1.78 11.57 -7.32
CA LEU A 106 1.91 10.61 -8.42
C LEU A 106 2.92 11.04 -9.50
N ASN A 107 3.20 12.36 -9.61
CA ASN A 107 4.17 12.91 -10.53
C ASN A 107 5.57 12.33 -10.34
N GLU A 108 5.93 11.87 -9.14
CA GLU A 108 7.20 11.20 -8.87
C GLU A 108 7.32 9.83 -9.55
N GLY A 109 6.24 9.35 -10.17
CA GLY A 109 6.27 8.21 -11.08
C GLY A 109 7.25 8.39 -12.23
N CYS A 110 7.40 9.62 -12.75
CA CYS A 110 8.38 9.91 -13.80
C CYS A 110 9.82 9.73 -13.29
N THR A 111 10.10 10.10 -12.04
CA THR A 111 11.41 9.89 -11.40
C THR A 111 11.70 8.39 -11.27
N ALA A 112 10.75 7.62 -10.75
CA ALA A 112 10.91 6.18 -10.58
C ALA A 112 11.16 5.46 -11.92
N VAL A 113 10.44 5.84 -12.98
CA VAL A 113 10.63 5.30 -14.34
C VAL A 113 11.97 5.72 -14.93
N SER A 114 12.34 7.00 -14.82
CA SER A 114 13.58 7.52 -15.41
C SER A 114 14.85 6.88 -14.83
N TYR A 115 14.78 6.49 -13.57
CA TYR A 115 15.89 5.81 -12.88
C TYR A 115 15.72 4.29 -12.79
N GLU A 116 14.72 3.72 -13.48
CA GLU A 116 14.44 2.28 -13.51
C GLU A 116 14.35 1.66 -12.10
N LEU A 117 13.74 2.37 -11.16
CA LEU A 117 13.63 1.92 -9.77
C LEU A 117 12.54 0.84 -9.66
N PRO A 118 12.86 -0.39 -9.23
CA PRO A 118 11.93 -1.50 -9.22
C PRO A 118 10.94 -1.46 -8.02
N ILE A 119 10.34 -0.31 -7.81
CA ILE A 119 9.35 -0.09 -6.76
C ILE A 119 8.03 -0.71 -7.18
N ILE A 120 7.42 -1.49 -6.28
CA ILE A 120 6.06 -1.99 -6.46
C ILE A 120 5.12 -1.12 -5.65
N THR A 121 4.22 -0.42 -6.32
CA THR A 121 3.22 0.43 -5.68
C THR A 121 1.86 -0.27 -5.69
N VAL A 122 1.35 -0.64 -4.52
CA VAL A 122 0.03 -1.24 -4.35
C VAL A 122 -0.96 -0.13 -3.95
N ILE A 123 -1.89 0.16 -4.87
CA ILE A 123 -2.90 1.22 -4.70
C ILE A 123 -4.21 0.59 -4.25
N PHE A 124 -4.61 0.85 -3.01
CA PHE A 124 -5.93 0.49 -2.49
C PHE A 124 -6.97 1.49 -3.03
N ASP A 125 -7.52 1.16 -4.19
CA ASP A 125 -8.48 2.00 -4.89
C ASP A 125 -9.91 1.74 -4.40
N ASN A 126 -10.30 2.40 -3.32
CA ASN A 126 -11.63 2.30 -2.73
C ASN A 126 -12.52 3.52 -3.04
N GLN A 127 -12.04 4.46 -3.86
CA GLN A 127 -12.76 5.65 -4.32
C GLN A 127 -13.15 6.64 -3.20
N VAL A 128 -12.58 6.50 -2.01
CA VAL A 128 -12.90 7.37 -0.88
C VAL A 128 -11.64 7.78 -0.10
N LEU A 129 -11.69 8.90 0.59
CA LEU A 129 -10.73 9.25 1.63
C LEU A 129 -11.06 8.44 2.90
N GLY A 130 -10.66 7.16 2.89
CA GLY A 130 -11.19 6.14 3.78
C GLY A 130 -11.03 6.42 5.26
N MET A 131 -9.88 6.94 5.71
CA MET A 131 -9.66 7.26 7.12
C MET A 131 -10.58 8.41 7.58
N VAL A 132 -10.72 9.46 6.78
CA VAL A 132 -11.61 10.60 7.09
C VAL A 132 -13.07 10.13 7.11
N ARG A 133 -13.47 9.32 6.12
CA ARG A 133 -14.81 8.74 6.08
C ARG A 133 -15.10 7.84 7.29
N GLN A 134 -14.12 7.08 7.76
CA GLN A 134 -14.23 6.27 8.98
C GLN A 134 -14.53 7.15 10.20
N TRP A 135 -13.84 8.27 10.36
CA TRP A 135 -14.09 9.23 11.43
C TRP A 135 -15.49 9.84 11.34
N GLN A 136 -15.90 10.23 10.14
CA GLN A 136 -17.26 10.76 9.93
C GLN A 136 -18.33 9.72 10.25
N THR A 137 -18.06 8.45 9.99
CA THR A 137 -18.94 7.33 10.36
C THR A 137 -19.03 7.18 11.87
N SER A 138 -17.89 7.16 12.55
CA SER A 138 -17.81 6.81 13.99
C SER A 138 -18.19 7.95 14.92
N PHE A 139 -17.82 9.18 14.54
CA PHE A 139 -17.94 10.33 15.47
C PHE A 139 -18.89 11.44 15.01
N TYR A 140 -19.23 11.48 13.73
CA TYR A 140 -20.02 12.57 13.16
C TYR A 140 -21.37 12.12 12.62
N GLY A 141 -21.93 11.01 13.14
CA GLY A 141 -23.27 10.53 12.79
C GLY A 141 -23.45 10.28 11.29
N LYS A 142 -22.41 9.79 10.61
CA LYS A 142 -22.38 9.51 9.16
C LYS A 142 -22.65 10.75 8.28
N ARG A 143 -22.38 11.94 8.78
CA ARG A 143 -22.46 13.18 7.99
C ARG A 143 -21.22 13.31 7.14
N TYR A 144 -21.26 12.69 5.96
CA TYR A 144 -20.13 12.65 5.02
C TYR A 144 -19.98 14.00 4.30
N SER A 145 -18.73 14.51 4.29
CA SER A 145 -18.39 15.75 3.60
C SER A 145 -17.00 15.59 2.96
N ASN A 146 -16.92 15.80 1.65
CA ASN A 146 -15.69 15.81 0.86
C ASN A 146 -14.81 14.56 1.00
N THR A 147 -15.39 13.41 1.32
CA THR A 147 -14.67 12.12 1.48
C THR A 147 -14.85 11.18 0.30
N ASP A 148 -15.67 11.57 -0.66
CA ASP A 148 -15.88 10.87 -1.93
C ASP A 148 -15.51 11.83 -3.08
N PRO A 149 -14.25 11.84 -3.53
CA PRO A 149 -13.74 12.83 -4.48
C PRO A 149 -14.18 12.59 -5.93
N GLN A 150 -14.99 11.57 -6.22
CA GLN A 150 -15.54 11.25 -7.56
C GLN A 150 -14.46 11.16 -8.65
N ARG A 151 -13.28 10.65 -8.31
CA ARG A 151 -12.16 10.53 -9.25
C ARG A 151 -12.40 9.38 -10.24
N ARG A 152 -12.06 9.64 -11.50
CA ARG A 152 -12.18 8.66 -12.59
C ARG A 152 -10.81 8.22 -13.13
N THR A 153 -9.79 8.27 -12.29
CA THR A 153 -8.42 7.92 -12.68
C THR A 153 -8.32 6.43 -12.96
N ASP A 154 -7.88 6.08 -14.14
CA ASP A 154 -7.47 4.71 -14.47
C ASP A 154 -5.98 4.57 -14.18
N PHE A 155 -5.64 3.98 -13.04
CA PHE A 155 -4.26 3.85 -12.58
C PHE A 155 -3.42 2.93 -13.47
N VAL A 156 -4.02 1.96 -14.17
CA VAL A 156 -3.29 1.12 -15.13
C VAL A 156 -2.82 1.95 -16.32
N LYS A 157 -3.74 2.71 -16.93
CA LYS A 157 -3.38 3.61 -18.05
C LYS A 157 -2.42 4.71 -17.61
N LEU A 158 -2.56 5.18 -16.38
CA LEU A 158 -1.66 6.18 -15.82
C LEU A 158 -0.26 5.61 -15.65
N ALA A 159 -0.12 4.40 -15.12
CA ALA A 159 1.17 3.70 -15.03
C ALA A 159 1.83 3.56 -16.40
N GLU A 160 1.07 3.09 -17.38
CA GLU A 160 1.54 2.92 -18.76
C GLU A 160 1.96 4.25 -19.41
N ALA A 161 1.22 5.33 -19.15
CA ALA A 161 1.56 6.67 -19.65
C ALA A 161 2.86 7.21 -19.07
N PHE A 162 3.20 6.84 -17.83
CA PHE A 162 4.51 7.14 -17.24
C PHE A 162 5.62 6.20 -17.71
N GLY A 163 5.30 5.05 -18.29
CA GLY A 163 6.24 4.01 -18.67
C GLY A 163 6.46 2.94 -17.59
N ALA A 164 5.62 2.92 -16.56
CA ALA A 164 5.56 1.87 -15.56
C ALA A 164 4.66 0.71 -16.00
N LYS A 165 4.80 -0.46 -15.37
CA LYS A 165 3.91 -1.59 -15.61
C LYS A 165 2.65 -1.45 -14.76
N GLY A 166 1.48 -1.42 -15.40
CA GLY A 166 0.19 -1.32 -14.72
C GLY A 166 -0.48 -2.69 -14.54
N TYR A 167 -1.11 -2.90 -13.38
CA TYR A 167 -1.89 -4.09 -13.05
C TYR A 167 -3.22 -3.69 -12.43
N ARG A 168 -4.24 -4.56 -12.60
CA ARG A 168 -5.51 -4.42 -11.91
C ARG A 168 -5.91 -5.78 -11.36
N ALA A 169 -6.39 -5.79 -10.12
CA ALA A 169 -6.94 -6.97 -9.47
C ALA A 169 -8.23 -6.62 -8.74
N THR A 170 -9.22 -7.48 -8.83
CA THR A 170 -10.53 -7.33 -8.19
C THR A 170 -10.83 -8.45 -7.18
N ASN A 171 -10.01 -9.49 -7.18
CA ASN A 171 -10.06 -10.60 -6.24
C ASN A 171 -8.65 -11.06 -5.88
N ILE A 172 -8.55 -11.92 -4.87
CA ILE A 172 -7.24 -12.33 -4.34
C ILE A 172 -6.42 -13.18 -5.33
N ALA A 173 -7.06 -13.97 -6.18
CA ALA A 173 -6.35 -14.79 -7.16
C ALA A 173 -5.69 -13.92 -8.24
N GLU A 174 -6.40 -12.90 -8.73
CA GLU A 174 -5.84 -11.90 -9.64
C GLU A 174 -4.71 -11.12 -8.98
N PHE A 175 -4.87 -10.72 -7.71
CA PHE A 175 -3.82 -10.00 -6.98
C PHE A 175 -2.55 -10.85 -6.85
N LYS A 176 -2.66 -12.11 -6.45
CA LYS A 176 -1.54 -13.05 -6.37
C LYS A 176 -0.74 -13.12 -7.67
N ALA A 177 -1.44 -13.32 -8.78
CA ALA A 177 -0.81 -13.42 -10.10
C ALA A 177 -0.14 -12.09 -10.52
N ALA A 178 -0.83 -10.96 -10.34
CA ALA A 178 -0.31 -9.63 -10.67
C ALA A 178 0.92 -9.28 -9.83
N PHE A 179 0.87 -9.54 -8.53
CA PHE A 179 2.00 -9.25 -7.64
C PHE A 179 3.21 -10.14 -7.93
N ALA A 180 2.98 -11.43 -8.21
CA ALA A 180 4.04 -12.35 -8.63
C ALA A 180 4.73 -11.92 -9.94
N ASP A 181 3.98 -11.31 -10.87
CA ASP A 181 4.56 -10.76 -12.09
C ASP A 181 5.29 -9.44 -11.81
N ALA A 182 4.71 -8.55 -10.98
CA ALA A 182 5.35 -7.30 -10.55
C ALA A 182 6.70 -7.55 -9.86
N MET A 183 6.82 -8.60 -9.06
CA MET A 183 8.08 -9.01 -8.43
C MET A 183 9.20 -9.35 -9.41
N LYS A 184 8.91 -9.65 -10.67
CA LYS A 184 9.88 -9.96 -11.73
C LYS A 184 10.30 -8.73 -12.55
N GLN A 185 9.56 -7.63 -12.43
CA GLN A 185 9.82 -6.42 -13.22
C GLN A 185 11.13 -5.76 -12.77
N LYS A 186 11.86 -5.18 -13.72
CA LYS A 186 13.11 -4.42 -13.47
C LYS A 186 12.85 -2.94 -13.23
N GLY A 187 11.71 -2.45 -13.65
CA GLY A 187 11.24 -1.08 -13.44
C GLY A 187 10.03 -1.00 -12.50
N PRO A 188 9.49 0.20 -12.29
CA PRO A 188 8.36 0.41 -11.38
C PRO A 188 7.06 -0.25 -11.89
N SER A 189 6.25 -0.70 -10.95
CA SER A 189 4.94 -1.34 -11.18
C SER A 189 3.87 -0.73 -10.29
N TRP A 190 2.65 -0.56 -10.81
CA TRP A 190 1.52 -0.03 -10.05
C TRP A 190 0.31 -0.96 -10.14
#